data_5e6082d5eeb8a314d343274f30880759
#
_entry.id   5e6082d5eeb8a314d343274f30880759
#
_cell.length_a   1.000
_cell.length_b   1.000
_cell.length_c   1.000
_cell.angle_alpha   90.00
_cell.angle_beta   90.00
_cell.angle_gamma   90.00
#
_symmetry.space_group_name_H-M   'P 1'
#
loop_
_entity.id
_entity.type
_entity.pdbx_description
1 polymer ?
#
loop_
_entity_poly.entity_id
_entity_poly.type
_entity_poly.pdbx_seq_one_letter_code
_entity_poly.pdbx_strand_id
1 'polypeptide(L)'
;MTYLAAPHRYDALPYRRVGRSGLVLPAISLGLWHNFGDTTSIATQRQLLRTAFDLGINHFDLANNYGPPYGSAETNFGRILREDFKHYRDELIISSKAGWDMWPGPYGKGGGSRKYVLASLDQSLQRLGLDYVDIFYSHRFDPDTPLEETASALAQ
;
A
#
# COMPACT_ATOMS: atom_id res chain seq x y z
N MET A 1 19.56 -1.67 -16.96
CA MET A 1 20.31 -2.25 -15.82
C MET A 1 19.32 -2.64 -14.74
N THR A 2 19.46 -3.83 -14.19
CA THR A 2 18.66 -4.28 -13.05
C THR A 2 19.00 -3.43 -11.82
N TYR A 3 17.99 -2.97 -11.07
CA TYR A 3 18.21 -2.27 -9.83
C TYR A 3 18.80 -3.21 -8.77
N LEU A 4 19.85 -2.76 -8.12
CA LEU A 4 20.46 -3.43 -6.97
C LEU A 4 20.42 -2.46 -5.79
N ALA A 5 19.75 -2.86 -4.73
CA ALA A 5 19.60 -2.06 -3.53
C ALA A 5 20.93 -1.90 -2.78
N ALA A 6 21.08 -0.78 -2.06
CA ALA A 6 22.26 -0.51 -1.25
C ALA A 6 22.50 -1.63 -0.23
N PRO A 7 23.71 -2.22 -0.13
CA PRO A 7 23.98 -3.37 0.73
C PRO A 7 23.83 -3.04 2.23
N HIS A 8 24.07 -1.79 2.62
CA HIS A 8 24.01 -1.31 4.01
C HIS A 8 22.73 -0.52 4.32
N ARG A 9 21.66 -0.72 3.54
CA ARG A 9 20.40 0.06 3.69
C ARG A 9 19.75 -0.05 5.06
N TYR A 10 20.02 -1.12 5.82
CA TYR A 10 19.41 -1.35 7.13
C TYR A 10 20.25 -0.87 8.33
N ASP A 11 21.44 -0.29 8.08
CA ASP A 11 22.39 0.02 9.16
C ASP A 11 22.04 1.30 9.93
N ALA A 12 21.36 2.27 9.28
CA ALA A 12 21.16 3.61 9.85
C ALA A 12 19.75 3.88 10.39
N LEU A 13 18.72 3.28 9.78
CA LEU A 13 17.33 3.55 10.17
C LEU A 13 16.88 2.61 11.30
N PRO A 14 16.35 3.15 12.42
CA PRO A 14 15.82 2.28 13.48
C PRO A 14 14.50 1.63 13.09
N TYR A 15 14.32 0.39 13.52
CA TYR A 15 13.10 -0.41 13.34
C TYR A 15 12.43 -0.67 14.68
N ARG A 16 11.09 -0.70 14.70
CA ARG A 16 10.31 -0.87 15.91
C ARG A 16 9.24 -1.93 15.73
N ARG A 17 9.11 -2.78 16.73
CA ARG A 17 8.05 -3.79 16.77
C ARG A 17 6.67 -3.12 16.90
N VAL A 18 5.70 -3.60 16.13
CA VAL A 18 4.31 -3.14 16.16
C VAL A 18 3.55 -3.87 17.27
N GLY A 19 3.57 -3.28 18.45
CA GLY A 19 2.91 -3.84 19.62
C GLY A 19 3.33 -5.29 19.91
N ARG A 20 2.36 -6.20 19.94
CA ARG A 20 2.57 -7.64 20.19
C ARG A 20 2.60 -8.48 18.90
N SER A 21 2.42 -7.85 17.74
CA SER A 21 2.49 -8.55 16.45
C SER A 21 3.94 -8.96 16.10
N GLY A 22 4.10 -9.81 15.10
CA GLY A 22 5.41 -10.18 14.56
C GLY A 22 6.02 -9.11 13.65
N LEU A 23 5.26 -8.06 13.29
CA LEU A 23 5.74 -7.03 12.39
C LEU A 23 6.73 -6.09 13.05
N VAL A 24 7.75 -5.70 12.28
CA VAL A 24 8.75 -4.70 12.65
C VAL A 24 8.75 -3.64 11.55
N LEU A 25 8.43 -2.40 11.88
CA LEU A 25 8.35 -1.30 10.93
C LEU A 25 9.53 -0.35 11.07
N PRO A 26 9.99 0.27 9.97
CA PRO A 26 10.96 1.35 10.04
C PRO A 26 10.36 2.55 10.80
N ALA A 27 11.21 3.38 11.38
CA ALA A 27 10.77 4.58 12.08
C ALA A 27 10.06 5.59 11.17
N ILE A 28 10.29 5.49 9.87
CA ILE A 28 9.67 6.34 8.82
C ILE A 28 9.15 5.42 7.72
N SER A 29 7.92 5.66 7.28
CA SER A 29 7.30 5.00 6.12
C SER A 29 7.18 5.97 4.95
N LEU A 30 7.23 5.49 3.72
CA LEU A 30 6.95 6.30 2.55
C LEU A 30 5.47 6.20 2.18
N GLY A 31 4.72 7.31 2.35
CA GLY A 31 3.34 7.42 1.87
C GLY A 31 3.28 7.71 0.37
N LEU A 32 2.46 6.97 -0.35
CA LEU A 32 2.35 7.06 -1.80
C LEU A 32 1.09 7.82 -2.26
N TRP A 33 0.59 8.74 -1.46
CA TRP A 33 -0.53 9.57 -1.87
C TRP A 33 -0.11 10.61 -2.91
N HIS A 34 0.78 11.52 -2.51
CA HIS A 34 1.31 12.55 -3.41
C HIS A 34 2.46 11.99 -4.25
N ASN A 35 2.57 12.48 -5.50
CA ASN A 35 3.66 12.15 -6.43
C ASN A 35 3.68 10.70 -6.96
N PHE A 36 2.64 9.90 -6.72
CA PHE A 36 2.56 8.52 -7.21
C PHE A 36 1.37 8.25 -8.14
N GLY A 37 0.53 9.27 -8.41
CA GLY A 37 -0.49 9.24 -9.47
C GLY A 37 0.11 9.48 -10.87
N ASP A 38 -0.78 9.54 -11.88
CA ASP A 38 -0.37 9.67 -13.29
C ASP A 38 0.16 11.07 -13.66
N THR A 39 0.04 12.05 -12.76
CA THR A 39 0.58 13.41 -12.96
C THR A 39 2.09 13.51 -12.75
N THR A 40 2.70 12.51 -12.12
CA THR A 40 4.14 12.42 -11.89
C THR A 40 4.76 11.35 -12.78
N SER A 41 5.90 11.66 -13.40
CA SER A 41 6.55 10.69 -14.28
C SER A 41 6.92 9.39 -13.55
N ILE A 42 6.77 8.26 -14.20
CA ILE A 42 7.15 6.96 -13.65
C ILE A 42 8.64 6.90 -13.28
N ALA A 43 9.48 7.67 -13.98
CA ALA A 43 10.91 7.75 -13.69
C ALA A 43 11.17 8.45 -12.35
N THR A 44 10.44 9.52 -12.05
CA THR A 44 10.51 10.22 -10.75
C THR A 44 10.01 9.34 -9.62
N GLN A 45 8.85 8.68 -9.82
CA GLN A 45 8.29 7.75 -8.83
C GLN A 45 9.28 6.62 -8.51
N ARG A 46 9.87 6.04 -9.54
CA ARG A 46 10.90 4.99 -9.43
C ARG A 46 12.11 5.44 -8.62
N GLN A 47 12.61 6.64 -8.90
CA GLN A 47 13.75 7.18 -8.18
C GLN A 47 13.44 7.41 -6.69
N LEU A 48 12.26 7.93 -6.38
CA LEU A 48 11.81 8.11 -4.99
C LEU A 48 11.76 6.77 -4.25
N LEU A 49 11.18 5.73 -4.86
CA LEU A 49 11.08 4.39 -4.25
C LEU A 49 12.46 3.75 -4.03
N ARG A 50 13.35 3.81 -5.03
CA ARG A 50 14.72 3.30 -4.92
C ARG A 50 15.50 4.02 -3.82
N THR A 51 15.44 5.36 -3.81
CA THR A 51 16.12 6.16 -2.78
C THR A 51 15.60 5.84 -1.38
N ALA A 52 14.27 5.73 -1.21
CA ALA A 52 13.68 5.36 0.07
C ALA A 52 14.17 3.98 0.55
N PHE A 53 14.15 2.99 -0.33
CA PHE A 53 14.61 1.65 0.01
C PHE A 53 16.12 1.58 0.29
N ASP A 54 16.93 2.28 -0.49
CA ASP A 54 18.38 2.39 -0.27
C ASP A 54 18.75 3.07 1.08
N LEU A 55 17.82 3.87 1.63
CA LEU A 55 17.93 4.48 2.95
C LEU A 55 17.31 3.63 4.08
N GLY A 56 16.81 2.44 3.79
CA GLY A 56 16.22 1.53 4.76
C GLY A 56 14.72 1.71 4.97
N ILE A 57 14.04 2.57 4.21
CA ILE A 57 12.57 2.69 4.28
C ILE A 57 11.97 1.54 3.48
N ASN A 58 11.58 0.48 4.17
CA ASN A 58 11.00 -0.71 3.54
C ASN A 58 9.48 -0.82 3.69
N HIS A 59 8.82 0.17 4.30
CA HIS A 59 7.36 0.26 4.38
C HIS A 59 6.83 1.30 3.41
N PHE A 60 6.04 0.83 2.44
CA PHE A 60 5.34 1.64 1.44
C PHE A 60 3.84 1.63 1.71
N ASP A 61 3.27 2.82 1.95
CA ASP A 61 1.90 2.98 2.40
C ASP A 61 1.01 3.57 1.31
N LEU A 62 0.06 2.75 0.83
CA LEU A 62 -0.89 3.09 -0.23
C LEU A 62 -2.33 3.17 0.30
N ALA A 63 -3.24 3.47 -0.60
CA ALA A 63 -4.68 3.27 -0.47
C ALA A 63 -5.29 3.05 -1.85
N ASN A 64 -6.45 2.38 -1.89
CA ASN A 64 -7.14 2.09 -3.14
C ASN A 64 -7.48 3.35 -3.95
N ASN A 65 -7.75 4.49 -3.28
CA ASN A 65 -8.14 5.76 -3.91
C ASN A 65 -6.96 6.72 -4.15
N TYR A 66 -5.71 6.34 -3.89
CA TYR A 66 -4.58 7.22 -4.14
C TYR A 66 -4.31 7.39 -5.64
N GLY A 67 -3.97 8.63 -6.02
CA GLY A 67 -3.75 9.07 -7.39
C GLY A 67 -3.47 10.56 -7.47
N PRO A 68 -4.02 11.33 -8.43
CA PRO A 68 -5.06 10.98 -9.43
C PRO A 68 -4.56 10.17 -10.62
N PRO A 69 -5.47 9.47 -11.34
CA PRO A 69 -6.83 9.08 -10.93
C PRO A 69 -6.82 8.03 -9.81
N TYR A 70 -7.98 7.78 -9.17
CA TYR A 70 -8.07 6.76 -8.12
C TYR A 70 -7.55 5.41 -8.58
N GLY A 71 -6.70 4.78 -7.76
CA GLY A 71 -6.04 3.51 -8.07
C GLY A 71 -4.74 3.63 -8.86
N SER A 72 -4.42 4.80 -9.44
CA SER A 72 -3.20 4.96 -10.24
C SER A 72 -1.92 4.82 -9.41
N ALA A 73 -1.92 5.24 -8.15
CA ALA A 73 -0.76 5.05 -7.28
C ALA A 73 -0.43 3.57 -7.07
N GLU A 74 -1.44 2.71 -6.84
CA GLU A 74 -1.25 1.26 -6.74
C GLU A 74 -0.78 0.66 -8.08
N THR A 75 -1.35 1.09 -9.20
CA THR A 75 -0.96 0.61 -10.54
C THR A 75 0.49 0.98 -10.86
N ASN A 76 0.88 2.21 -10.61
CA ASN A 76 2.23 2.71 -10.87
C ASN A 76 3.26 2.03 -9.95
N PHE A 77 2.93 1.91 -8.65
CA PHE A 77 3.77 1.19 -7.70
C PHE A 77 3.91 -0.28 -8.07
N GLY A 78 2.82 -0.97 -8.42
CA GLY A 78 2.84 -2.37 -8.86
C GLY A 78 3.70 -2.60 -10.09
N ARG A 79 3.70 -1.66 -11.05
CA ARG A 79 4.62 -1.69 -12.19
C ARG A 79 6.08 -1.62 -11.73
N ILE A 80 6.42 -0.64 -10.89
CA ILE A 80 7.79 -0.45 -10.41
C ILE A 80 8.24 -1.62 -9.53
N LEU A 81 7.34 -2.12 -8.69
CA LEU A 81 7.59 -3.29 -7.84
C LEU A 81 8.01 -4.50 -8.68
N ARG A 82 7.27 -4.81 -9.74
CA ARG A 82 7.57 -5.93 -10.64
C ARG A 82 8.90 -5.75 -11.38
N GLU A 83 9.21 -4.51 -11.80
CA GLU A 83 10.41 -4.22 -12.60
C GLU A 83 11.69 -4.13 -11.74
N ASP A 84 11.60 -3.56 -10.53
CA ASP A 84 12.77 -3.22 -9.71
C ASP A 84 12.86 -4.01 -8.40
N PHE A 85 11.73 -4.29 -7.74
CA PHE A 85 11.67 -4.79 -6.37
C PHE A 85 11.19 -6.23 -6.23
N LYS A 86 10.94 -6.94 -7.34
CA LYS A 86 10.45 -8.32 -7.31
C LYS A 86 11.30 -9.22 -6.40
N HIS A 87 12.61 -9.05 -6.44
CA HIS A 87 13.56 -9.86 -5.65
C HIS A 87 13.64 -9.43 -4.16
N TYR A 88 13.02 -8.30 -3.82
CA TYR A 88 13.01 -7.73 -2.48
C TYR A 88 11.63 -7.82 -1.82
N ARG A 89 10.64 -8.52 -2.45
CA ARG A 89 9.26 -8.56 -1.92
C ARG A 89 9.20 -8.97 -0.44
N ASP A 90 10.01 -9.95 -0.05
CA ASP A 90 10.03 -10.49 1.32
C ASP A 90 10.69 -9.54 2.33
N GLU A 91 11.40 -8.52 1.87
CA GLU A 91 11.97 -7.46 2.71
C GLU A 91 11.02 -6.28 2.88
N LEU A 92 10.00 -6.16 2.01
CA LEU A 92 9.08 -5.02 1.98
C LEU A 92 7.86 -5.27 2.86
N ILE A 93 7.39 -4.21 3.49
CA ILE A 93 6.05 -4.12 4.06
C ILE A 93 5.23 -3.22 3.13
N ILE A 94 4.19 -3.78 2.56
CA ILE A 94 3.28 -3.07 1.66
C ILE A 94 1.93 -2.99 2.35
N SER A 95 1.45 -1.77 2.57
CA SER A 95 0.13 -1.53 3.13
C SER A 95 -0.79 -0.85 2.11
N SER A 96 -2.07 -1.21 2.17
CA SER A 96 -3.13 -0.49 1.48
C SER A 96 -4.36 -0.35 2.37
N LYS A 97 -5.35 0.40 1.92
CA LYS A 97 -6.53 0.75 2.71
C LYS A 97 -7.72 1.03 1.82
N ALA A 98 -8.92 0.83 2.35
CA ALA A 98 -10.18 1.14 1.70
C ALA A 98 -11.15 1.84 2.65
N GLY A 99 -11.98 2.75 2.12
CA GLY A 99 -12.94 3.51 2.92
C GLY A 99 -13.56 4.69 2.18
N TRP A 100 -13.01 5.08 1.03
CA TRP A 100 -13.47 6.20 0.22
C TRP A 100 -14.11 5.72 -1.09
N ASP A 101 -14.75 6.64 -1.82
CA ASP A 101 -15.39 6.36 -3.10
C ASP A 101 -14.39 5.79 -4.13
N MET A 102 -14.77 4.73 -4.83
CA MET A 102 -13.92 4.07 -5.82
C MET A 102 -14.62 3.74 -7.14
N TRP A 103 -15.90 3.39 -7.12
CA TRP A 103 -16.68 3.06 -8.30
C TRP A 103 -18.14 3.50 -8.18
N PRO A 104 -18.91 3.62 -9.28
CA PRO A 104 -20.30 4.01 -9.25
C PRO A 104 -21.21 3.02 -8.50
N GLY A 105 -22.32 3.53 -8.00
CA GLY A 105 -23.37 2.72 -7.37
C GLY A 105 -23.24 2.61 -5.85
N PRO A 106 -24.18 1.94 -5.20
CA PRO A 106 -24.32 1.95 -3.73
C PRO A 106 -23.17 1.27 -2.99
N TYR A 107 -22.46 0.35 -3.63
CA TYR A 107 -21.35 -0.40 -3.03
C TYR A 107 -19.98 0.19 -3.32
N GLY A 108 -19.87 1.22 -4.11
CA GLY A 108 -18.59 1.83 -4.49
C GLY A 108 -18.34 3.19 -3.87
N LYS A 109 -19.25 3.66 -3.00
CA LYS A 109 -19.16 4.97 -2.34
C LYS A 109 -18.36 4.97 -1.04
N GLY A 110 -17.55 3.96 -0.83
CA GLY A 110 -16.78 3.82 0.40
C GLY A 110 -17.51 3.09 1.51
N GLY A 111 -17.07 3.35 2.73
CA GLY A 111 -17.66 2.74 3.91
C GLY A 111 -16.92 1.48 4.40
N GLY A 112 -17.54 0.79 5.35
CA GLY A 112 -16.98 -0.37 6.04
C GLY A 112 -17.67 -1.70 5.72
N SER A 113 -18.61 -1.73 4.76
CA SER A 113 -19.34 -2.96 4.47
C SER A 113 -18.39 -4.08 4.00
N ARG A 114 -18.69 -5.30 4.40
CA ARG A 114 -17.95 -6.50 3.97
C ARG A 114 -17.78 -6.56 2.44
N LYS A 115 -18.86 -6.26 1.70
CA LYS A 115 -18.83 -6.26 0.25
C LYS A 115 -17.81 -5.25 -0.29
N TYR A 116 -17.78 -4.04 0.23
CA TYR A 116 -16.86 -2.98 -0.20
C TYR A 116 -15.41 -3.31 0.19
N VAL A 117 -15.18 -3.76 1.42
CA VAL A 117 -13.84 -4.06 1.95
C VAL A 117 -13.17 -5.17 1.13
N LEU A 118 -13.86 -6.29 0.92
CA LEU A 118 -13.32 -7.43 0.15
C LEU A 118 -13.09 -7.06 -1.33
N ALA A 119 -14.08 -6.44 -1.98
CA ALA A 119 -13.93 -6.02 -3.37
C ALA A 119 -12.79 -5.00 -3.55
N SER A 120 -12.59 -4.11 -2.57
CA SER A 120 -11.50 -3.15 -2.57
C SER A 120 -10.13 -3.81 -2.46
N LEU A 121 -9.99 -4.81 -1.59
CA LEU A 121 -8.74 -5.56 -1.47
C LEU A 121 -8.42 -6.32 -2.76
N ASP A 122 -9.40 -7.04 -3.32
CA ASP A 122 -9.21 -7.76 -4.59
C ASP A 122 -8.74 -6.84 -5.72
N GLN A 123 -9.36 -5.67 -5.85
CA GLN A 123 -8.97 -4.66 -6.84
C GLN A 123 -7.58 -4.08 -6.56
N SER A 124 -7.23 -3.85 -5.30
CA SER A 124 -5.91 -3.37 -4.91
C SER A 124 -4.83 -4.39 -5.26
N LEU A 125 -5.04 -5.68 -4.95
CA LEU A 125 -4.13 -6.76 -5.30
C LEU A 125 -3.92 -6.87 -6.82
N GLN A 126 -4.99 -6.72 -7.62
CA GLN A 126 -4.89 -6.70 -9.09
C GLN A 126 -4.04 -5.53 -9.59
N ARG A 127 -4.26 -4.29 -9.07
CA ARG A 127 -3.48 -3.11 -9.45
C ARG A 127 -2.01 -3.23 -9.06
N LEU A 128 -1.75 -3.74 -7.86
CA LEU A 128 -0.41 -3.98 -7.33
C LEU A 128 0.31 -5.14 -8.04
N GLY A 129 -0.44 -6.10 -8.59
CA GLY A 129 0.11 -7.35 -9.14
C GLY A 129 0.68 -8.26 -8.05
N LEU A 130 0.01 -8.33 -6.90
CA LEU A 130 0.40 -9.08 -5.72
C LEU A 130 -0.69 -10.08 -5.32
N ASP A 131 -0.29 -11.13 -4.64
CA ASP A 131 -1.20 -12.11 -4.04
C ASP A 131 -1.64 -11.71 -2.62
N TYR A 132 -0.89 -10.83 -1.96
CA TYR A 132 -1.21 -10.30 -0.63
C TYR A 132 -0.56 -8.93 -0.39
N VAL A 133 -1.11 -8.17 0.55
CA VAL A 133 -0.47 -7.03 1.22
C VAL A 133 -0.16 -7.40 2.66
N ASP A 134 0.85 -6.76 3.25
CA ASP A 134 1.28 -7.08 4.62
C ASP A 134 0.34 -6.46 5.66
N ILE A 135 -0.27 -5.32 5.32
CA ILE A 135 -1.22 -4.62 6.18
C ILE A 135 -2.36 -4.09 5.31
N PHE A 136 -3.60 -4.34 5.73
CA PHE A 136 -4.77 -3.75 5.11
C PHE A 136 -5.61 -2.99 6.15
N TYR A 137 -5.92 -1.72 5.87
CA TYR A 137 -6.61 -0.84 6.84
C TYR A 137 -8.05 -0.53 6.42
N SER A 138 -8.92 -0.38 7.42
CA SER A 138 -10.10 0.47 7.28
C SER A 138 -9.64 1.92 7.26
N HIS A 139 -9.80 2.62 6.12
CA HIS A 139 -9.26 3.96 5.90
C HIS A 139 -10.00 5.04 6.68
N ARG A 140 -11.26 4.76 7.03
CA ARG A 140 -12.10 5.65 7.84
C ARG A 140 -13.19 4.85 8.54
N PHE A 141 -13.64 5.37 9.67
CA PHE A 141 -14.80 4.85 10.36
C PHE A 141 -16.06 5.06 9.50
N ASP A 142 -16.93 4.04 9.48
CA ASP A 142 -18.24 4.08 8.83
C ASP A 142 -19.33 3.98 9.90
N PRO A 143 -20.07 5.07 10.17
CA PRO A 143 -21.09 5.08 11.22
C PRO A 143 -22.36 4.28 10.84
N ASP A 144 -22.53 3.98 9.54
CA ASP A 144 -23.75 3.33 9.03
C ASP A 144 -23.59 1.81 8.89
N THR A 145 -22.37 1.29 9.04
CA THR A 145 -22.09 -0.16 9.02
C THR A 145 -21.72 -0.65 10.43
N PRO A 146 -22.28 -1.76 10.91
CA PRO A 146 -21.87 -2.35 12.18
C PRO A 146 -20.37 -2.63 12.22
N LEU A 147 -19.71 -2.24 13.31
CA LEU A 147 -18.25 -2.39 13.46
C LEU A 147 -17.81 -3.85 13.33
N GLU A 148 -18.64 -4.78 13.80
CA GLU A 148 -18.44 -6.22 13.74
C GLU A 148 -18.37 -6.73 12.29
N GLU A 149 -19.15 -6.14 11.37
CA GLU A 149 -19.11 -6.48 9.94
C GLU A 149 -17.78 -6.06 9.34
N THR A 150 -17.35 -4.80 9.58
CA THR A 150 -16.05 -4.29 9.11
C THR A 150 -14.89 -5.11 9.69
N ALA A 151 -14.90 -5.36 11.00
CA ALA A 151 -13.87 -6.15 11.68
C ALA A 151 -13.79 -7.59 11.14
N SER A 152 -14.94 -8.23 10.93
CA SER A 152 -15.02 -9.57 10.36
C SER A 152 -14.53 -9.62 8.90
N ALA A 153 -14.77 -8.58 8.12
CA ALA A 153 -14.25 -8.48 6.76
C ALA A 153 -12.73 -8.35 6.73
N LEU A 154 -12.16 -7.55 7.64
CA LEU A 154 -10.70 -7.38 7.75
C LEU A 154 -9.98 -8.61 8.31
N ALA A 155 -10.68 -9.47 9.04
CA ALA A 155 -10.12 -10.69 9.64
C ALA A 155 -10.16 -11.92 8.70
N GLN A 156 -10.75 -11.80 7.50
CA GLN A 156 -10.83 -12.87 6.50
C GLN A 156 -9.58 -12.96 5.65
#